data_eb812978a245dd8cbb53f7348130de5d
#
_entry.id   eb812978a245dd8cbb53f7348130de5d
#
_cell.length_a   1.000
_cell.length_b   1.000
_cell.length_c   1.000
_cell.angle_alpha   90.00
_cell.angle_beta   90.00
_cell.angle_gamma   90.00
#
_symmetry.space_group_name_H-M   'P 1'
#
loop_
_entity.id
_entity.type
_entity.pdbx_description
1 polymer ?
#
loop_
_entity_poly.entity_id
_entity_poly.type
_entity_poly.pdbx_seq_one_letter_code
_entity_poly.pdbx_strand_id
1 'polypeptide(L)'
;MFAAYRPIFSLLRGTAFLLAASGLHGLLLPLRGQAEGFSTAALGLMGTAWAAGFVAGCYLAPHLVRRAGHVRAFGTFAACAAIIALGTGLVIDEIVWIALRACTGFVMAGAFMVIESWLNEKATNENRGTVFGLYMMVTYASIMAGQMTVALADVGQASLFMVVGILFCLSLIPTAVSTQATPQPLQNVSLDLRRLYANSPVAFAGCFLIGVANGAWGTLGAVYGARIGISTAEIALMMSLVVVAGAVLQMPVGRISDRTDRRYVLAACAVGAALIGGIVFLATPRTGSYVIAMTAAYGALAYTLYSLAVAHANDHASAGEFAKVSGGLLLLYGYGTMVGPVLGAALMSAMRPESLFLATAAAHAAIAAYTLLRIRRRAPVPREEREAFKTLPADRAGTPQGARLDPRTRPQEGA
;
A
#
# COMPACT_ATOMS: atom_id res chain seq x y z
N MET A 1 3.58 -31.90 -9.24
CA MET A 1 3.48 -30.42 -9.32
C MET A 1 2.84 -29.80 -8.07
N PHE A 2 1.63 -30.18 -7.64
CA PHE A 2 0.95 -29.61 -6.46
C PHE A 2 1.68 -29.79 -5.12
N ALA A 3 2.43 -30.86 -4.90
CA ALA A 3 3.13 -31.11 -3.63
C ALA A 3 4.23 -30.06 -3.33
N ALA A 4 4.92 -29.57 -4.36
CA ALA A 4 5.97 -28.55 -4.22
C ALA A 4 5.45 -27.17 -3.77
N TYR A 5 4.17 -26.88 -4.04
CA TYR A 5 3.55 -25.61 -3.66
C TYR A 5 2.78 -25.66 -2.32
N ARG A 6 2.63 -26.82 -1.70
CA ARG A 6 1.93 -26.97 -0.39
C ARG A 6 2.40 -25.97 0.67
N PRO A 7 3.71 -25.76 0.89
CA PRO A 7 4.19 -24.81 1.88
C PRO A 7 3.79 -23.37 1.56
N ILE A 8 3.81 -22.99 0.27
CA ILE A 8 3.43 -21.65 -0.20
C ILE A 8 1.93 -21.41 0.01
N PHE A 9 1.09 -22.43 -0.24
CA PHE A 9 -0.36 -22.33 -0.03
C PHE A 9 -0.74 -22.14 1.44
N SER A 10 -0.04 -22.80 2.37
CA SER A 10 -0.28 -22.62 3.81
C SER A 10 0.02 -21.17 4.22
N LEU A 11 1.16 -20.64 3.78
CA LEU A 11 1.55 -19.26 4.04
C LEU A 11 0.56 -18.27 3.43
N LEU A 12 0.15 -18.48 2.17
CA LEU A 12 -0.80 -17.61 1.48
C LEU A 12 -2.18 -17.62 2.13
N ARG A 13 -2.63 -18.73 2.73
CA ARG A 13 -3.88 -18.76 3.51
C ARG A 13 -3.79 -17.88 4.77
N GLY A 14 -2.68 -17.98 5.53
CA GLY A 14 -2.44 -17.11 6.67
C GLY A 14 -2.38 -15.63 6.24
N THR A 15 -1.69 -15.36 5.14
CA THR A 15 -1.63 -14.03 4.53
C THR A 15 -3.02 -13.52 4.13
N ALA A 16 -3.87 -14.37 3.57
CA ALA A 16 -5.23 -14.00 3.16
C ALA A 16 -6.07 -13.54 4.36
N PHE A 17 -6.05 -14.26 5.47
CA PHE A 17 -6.75 -13.85 6.70
C PHE A 17 -6.18 -12.55 7.27
N LEU A 18 -4.85 -12.41 7.32
CA LEU A 18 -4.19 -11.18 7.80
C LEU A 18 -4.60 -9.96 6.97
N LEU A 19 -4.61 -10.10 5.65
CA LEU A 19 -4.94 -9.02 4.72
C LEU A 19 -6.44 -8.71 4.69
N ALA A 20 -7.31 -9.71 4.85
CA ALA A 20 -8.73 -9.49 5.02
C ALA A 20 -9.03 -8.72 6.31
N ALA A 21 -8.37 -9.11 7.42
CA ALA A 21 -8.44 -8.35 8.68
C ALA A 21 -7.97 -6.90 8.50
N SER A 22 -6.83 -6.71 7.83
CA SER A 22 -6.27 -5.38 7.55
C SER A 22 -7.19 -4.55 6.66
N GLY A 23 -7.79 -5.14 5.63
CA GLY A 23 -8.74 -4.48 4.74
C GLY A 23 -10.00 -4.03 5.47
N LEU A 24 -10.61 -4.92 6.27
CA LEU A 24 -11.77 -4.59 7.10
C LEU A 24 -11.42 -3.49 8.12
N HIS A 25 -10.35 -3.68 8.90
CA HIS A 25 -9.93 -2.70 9.92
C HIS A 25 -9.60 -1.34 9.34
N GLY A 26 -8.91 -1.33 8.16
CA GLY A 26 -8.53 -0.11 7.46
C GLY A 26 -9.72 0.72 6.98
N LEU A 27 -10.82 0.08 6.60
CA LEU A 27 -12.05 0.74 6.17
C LEU A 27 -13.00 1.03 7.34
N LEU A 28 -13.10 0.11 8.30
CA LEU A 28 -13.99 0.25 9.47
C LEU A 28 -13.62 1.46 10.33
N LEU A 29 -12.32 1.66 10.60
CA LEU A 29 -11.88 2.70 11.53
C LEU A 29 -12.30 4.11 11.13
N PRO A 30 -11.99 4.59 9.90
CA PRO A 30 -12.40 5.93 9.51
C PRO A 30 -13.93 6.09 9.43
N LEU A 31 -14.68 5.04 9.07
CA LEU A 31 -16.13 5.07 9.06
C LEU A 31 -16.71 5.13 10.46
N ARG A 32 -16.21 4.30 11.38
CA ARG A 32 -16.64 4.31 12.77
C ARG A 32 -16.26 5.63 13.44
N GLY A 33 -15.02 6.12 13.27
CA GLY A 33 -14.61 7.41 13.83
C GLY A 33 -15.45 8.58 13.31
N GLN A 34 -15.83 8.55 12.01
CA GLN A 34 -16.75 9.54 11.45
C GLN A 34 -18.15 9.43 12.09
N ALA A 35 -18.65 8.22 12.34
CA ALA A 35 -19.96 7.99 12.99
C ALA A 35 -19.94 8.41 14.46
N GLU A 36 -18.81 8.27 15.17
CA GLU A 36 -18.62 8.73 16.55
C GLU A 36 -18.37 10.25 16.65
N GLY A 37 -18.34 10.97 15.53
CA GLY A 37 -18.13 12.41 15.51
C GLY A 37 -16.68 12.85 15.69
N PHE A 38 -15.71 11.98 15.43
CA PHE A 38 -14.30 12.34 15.50
C PHE A 38 -13.95 13.46 14.53
N SER A 39 -13.05 14.34 14.97
CA SER A 39 -12.59 15.44 14.15
C SER A 39 -11.88 14.94 12.88
N THR A 40 -12.01 15.68 11.77
CA THR A 40 -11.31 15.34 10.52
C THR A 40 -9.80 15.30 10.74
N ALA A 41 -9.29 16.16 11.62
CA ALA A 41 -7.89 16.18 12.01
C ALA A 41 -7.46 14.86 12.67
N ALA A 42 -8.26 14.35 13.63
CA ALA A 42 -8.01 13.06 14.27
C ALA A 42 -8.04 11.90 13.26
N LEU A 43 -9.03 11.87 12.34
CA LEU A 43 -9.11 10.88 11.29
C LEU A 43 -7.88 10.93 10.36
N GLY A 44 -7.40 12.13 10.02
CA GLY A 44 -6.16 12.29 9.26
C GLY A 44 -4.93 11.82 10.04
N LEU A 45 -4.83 12.19 11.32
CA LEU A 45 -3.74 11.77 12.21
C LEU A 45 -3.69 10.26 12.42
N MET A 46 -4.81 9.55 12.43
CA MET A 46 -4.85 8.09 12.47
C MET A 46 -4.13 7.48 11.26
N GLY A 47 -4.33 8.05 10.05
CA GLY A 47 -3.63 7.61 8.85
C GLY A 47 -2.13 7.88 8.92
N THR A 48 -1.75 9.06 9.37
CA THR A 48 -0.34 9.46 9.60
C THR A 48 0.32 8.57 10.65
N ALA A 49 -0.36 8.31 11.76
CA ALA A 49 0.13 7.46 12.84
C ALA A 49 0.37 6.01 12.36
N TRP A 50 -0.56 5.48 11.56
CA TRP A 50 -0.38 4.16 10.94
C TRP A 50 0.86 4.14 10.05
N ALA A 51 1.04 5.14 9.17
CA ALA A 51 2.18 5.23 8.28
C ALA A 51 3.49 5.39 9.06
N ALA A 52 3.52 6.21 10.11
CA ALA A 52 4.67 6.37 10.99
C ALA A 52 5.04 5.05 11.69
N GLY A 53 4.05 4.36 12.24
CA GLY A 53 4.25 3.03 12.83
C GLY A 53 4.77 2.01 11.83
N PHE A 54 4.24 2.01 10.61
CA PHE A 54 4.67 1.11 9.54
C PHE A 54 6.14 1.37 9.14
N VAL A 55 6.50 2.63 8.92
CA VAL A 55 7.90 3.01 8.62
C VAL A 55 8.82 2.65 9.78
N ALA A 56 8.44 2.94 11.03
CA ALA A 56 9.20 2.52 12.21
C ALA A 56 9.36 1.00 12.28
N GLY A 57 8.29 0.24 11.95
CA GLY A 57 8.32 -1.21 11.84
C GLY A 57 9.30 -1.70 10.78
N CYS A 58 9.40 -1.04 9.63
CA CYS A 58 10.39 -1.39 8.60
C CYS A 58 11.84 -1.33 9.10
N TYR A 59 12.14 -0.45 10.04
CA TYR A 59 13.50 -0.35 10.64
C TYR A 59 13.69 -1.27 11.86
N LEU A 60 12.68 -1.41 12.70
CA LEU A 60 12.83 -2.07 14.01
C LEU A 60 12.41 -3.55 14.00
N ALA A 61 11.39 -3.93 13.22
CA ALA A 61 10.91 -5.32 13.19
C ALA A 61 11.98 -6.33 12.76
N PRO A 62 12.94 -6.05 11.85
CA PRO A 62 14.02 -6.99 11.55
C PRO A 62 14.84 -7.42 12.78
N HIS A 63 15.03 -6.53 13.76
CA HIS A 63 15.74 -6.85 15.00
C HIS A 63 14.96 -7.83 15.86
N LEU A 64 13.62 -7.64 15.97
CA LEU A 64 12.74 -8.55 16.70
C LEU A 64 12.68 -9.92 16.02
N VAL A 65 12.55 -9.95 14.68
CA VAL A 65 12.48 -11.20 13.92
C VAL A 65 13.78 -12.00 14.04
N ARG A 66 14.96 -11.34 14.00
CA ARG A 66 16.25 -12.00 14.20
C ARG A 66 16.37 -12.64 15.60
N ARG A 67 15.83 -12.00 16.63
CA ARG A 67 15.90 -12.51 18.01
C ARG A 67 14.90 -13.65 18.28
N ALA A 68 13.67 -13.51 17.83
CA ALA A 68 12.57 -14.43 18.12
C ALA A 68 12.44 -15.59 17.11
N GLY A 69 12.98 -15.39 15.89
CA GLY A 69 12.72 -16.25 14.73
C GLY A 69 11.38 -15.91 14.05
N HIS A 70 11.24 -16.30 12.78
CA HIS A 70 10.13 -15.88 11.92
C HIS A 70 8.77 -16.34 12.44
N VAL A 71 8.60 -17.61 12.86
CA VAL A 71 7.31 -18.16 13.30
C VAL A 71 6.81 -17.45 14.55
N ARG A 72 7.68 -17.30 15.56
CA ARG A 72 7.31 -16.64 16.82
C ARG A 72 7.05 -15.16 16.62
N ALA A 73 7.87 -14.48 15.80
CA ALA A 73 7.67 -13.07 15.49
C ALA A 73 6.33 -12.85 14.77
N PHE A 74 6.01 -13.66 13.74
CA PHE A 74 4.71 -13.58 13.06
C PHE A 74 3.56 -13.79 14.04
N GLY A 75 3.66 -14.82 14.91
CA GLY A 75 2.67 -15.08 15.95
C GLY A 75 2.45 -13.89 16.88
N THR A 76 3.54 -13.26 17.31
CA THR A 76 3.49 -12.07 18.16
C THR A 76 2.83 -10.89 17.44
N PHE A 77 3.23 -10.60 16.18
CA PHE A 77 2.64 -9.49 15.42
C PHE A 77 1.14 -9.69 15.18
N ALA A 78 0.72 -10.89 14.78
CA ALA A 78 -0.70 -11.15 14.53
C ALA A 78 -1.54 -11.12 15.82
N ALA A 79 -1.01 -11.65 16.93
CA ALA A 79 -1.66 -11.56 18.25
C ALA A 79 -1.79 -10.11 18.73
N CYS A 80 -0.71 -9.31 18.59
CA CYS A 80 -0.77 -7.88 18.89
C CYS A 80 -1.78 -7.15 18.01
N ALA A 81 -1.84 -7.46 16.71
CA ALA A 81 -2.85 -6.88 15.81
C ALA A 81 -4.28 -7.20 16.24
N ALA A 82 -4.54 -8.45 16.69
CA ALA A 82 -5.84 -8.83 17.23
C ALA A 82 -6.19 -8.06 18.52
N ILE A 83 -5.24 -7.99 19.46
CA ILE A 83 -5.43 -7.23 20.72
C ILE A 83 -5.71 -5.76 20.42
N ILE A 84 -4.94 -5.14 19.51
CA ILE A 84 -5.14 -3.73 19.11
C ILE A 84 -6.52 -3.54 18.51
N ALA A 85 -6.96 -4.42 17.60
CA ALA A 85 -8.27 -4.33 16.98
C ALA A 85 -9.41 -4.43 18.00
N LEU A 86 -9.32 -5.39 18.93
CA LEU A 86 -10.30 -5.54 20.00
C LEU A 86 -10.28 -4.33 20.96
N GLY A 87 -9.08 -3.87 21.34
CA GLY A 87 -8.92 -2.69 22.18
C GLY A 87 -9.49 -1.42 21.55
N THR A 88 -9.37 -1.29 20.22
CA THR A 88 -9.99 -0.18 19.47
C THR A 88 -11.52 -0.20 19.56
N GLY A 89 -12.12 -1.42 19.51
CA GLY A 89 -13.57 -1.58 19.69
C GLY A 89 -14.08 -1.37 21.12
N LEU A 90 -13.20 -1.51 22.13
CA LEU A 90 -13.56 -1.33 23.53
C LEU A 90 -13.47 0.12 23.99
N VAL A 91 -12.52 0.88 23.46
CA VAL A 91 -12.27 2.28 23.88
C VAL A 91 -12.50 3.21 22.70
N ILE A 92 -13.54 4.03 22.78
CA ILE A 92 -13.91 5.02 21.75
C ILE A 92 -13.31 6.36 22.15
N ASP A 93 -12.09 6.65 21.71
CA ASP A 93 -11.37 7.89 22.02
C ASP A 93 -10.38 8.23 20.89
N GLU A 94 -10.33 9.49 20.44
CA GLU A 94 -9.49 9.94 19.34
C GLU A 94 -7.99 9.69 19.58
N ILE A 95 -7.50 9.99 20.78
CA ILE A 95 -6.07 9.92 21.13
C ILE A 95 -5.65 8.47 21.23
N VAL A 96 -6.47 7.65 21.90
CA VAL A 96 -6.23 6.19 22.01
C VAL A 96 -6.21 5.56 20.64
N TRP A 97 -7.14 5.90 19.75
CA TRP A 97 -7.17 5.36 18.40
C TRP A 97 -5.96 5.77 17.56
N ILE A 98 -5.50 7.02 17.66
CA ILE A 98 -4.27 7.47 17.00
C ILE A 98 -3.06 6.65 17.48
N ALA A 99 -2.93 6.42 18.79
CA ALA A 99 -1.85 5.61 19.35
C ALA A 99 -1.94 4.14 18.88
N LEU A 100 -3.13 3.52 18.95
CA LEU A 100 -3.36 2.16 18.50
C LEU A 100 -3.12 2.00 16.99
N ARG A 101 -3.38 3.04 16.18
CA ARG A 101 -3.07 3.04 14.75
C ARG A 101 -1.56 3.01 14.49
N ALA A 102 -0.76 3.74 15.26
CA ALA A 102 0.70 3.66 15.16
C ALA A 102 1.18 2.24 15.51
N CYS A 103 0.66 1.63 16.57
CA CYS A 103 0.96 0.23 16.92
C CYS A 103 0.52 -0.73 15.82
N THR A 104 -0.67 -0.54 15.23
CA THR A 104 -1.14 -1.35 14.09
C THR A 104 -0.16 -1.27 12.92
N GLY A 105 0.27 -0.07 12.52
CA GLY A 105 1.25 0.11 11.45
C GLY A 105 2.53 -0.67 11.71
N PHE A 106 3.07 -0.57 12.93
CA PHE A 106 4.29 -1.27 13.34
C PHE A 106 4.16 -2.80 13.23
N VAL A 107 3.11 -3.38 13.80
CA VAL A 107 2.91 -4.84 13.79
C VAL A 107 2.62 -5.37 12.40
N MET A 108 1.92 -4.59 11.56
CA MET A 108 1.66 -4.95 10.17
C MET A 108 2.94 -4.97 9.33
N ALA A 109 3.83 -3.98 9.49
CA ALA A 109 5.15 -3.99 8.84
C ALA A 109 5.94 -5.24 9.21
N GLY A 110 5.98 -5.61 10.49
CA GLY A 110 6.63 -6.82 10.97
C GLY A 110 6.04 -8.10 10.37
N ALA A 111 4.71 -8.21 10.36
CA ALA A 111 4.01 -9.35 9.78
C ALA A 111 4.28 -9.50 8.28
N PHE A 112 4.21 -8.42 7.51
CA PHE A 112 4.53 -8.43 6.08
C PHE A 112 5.98 -8.83 5.81
N MET A 113 6.94 -8.28 6.56
CA MET A 113 8.35 -8.65 6.41
C MET A 113 8.57 -10.15 6.60
N VAL A 114 7.91 -10.76 7.59
CA VAL A 114 8.01 -12.21 7.82
C VAL A 114 7.41 -12.98 6.65
N ILE A 115 6.22 -12.61 6.18
CA ILE A 115 5.56 -13.26 5.03
C ILE A 115 6.44 -13.14 3.78
N GLU A 116 6.91 -11.96 3.46
CA GLU A 116 7.73 -11.69 2.28
C GLU A 116 9.09 -12.41 2.35
N SER A 117 9.68 -12.53 3.54
CA SER A 117 10.89 -13.32 3.75
C SER A 117 10.67 -14.81 3.49
N TRP A 118 9.56 -15.38 3.97
CA TRP A 118 9.21 -16.78 3.70
C TRP A 118 8.93 -17.04 2.22
N LEU A 119 8.22 -16.12 1.56
CA LEU A 119 7.98 -16.23 0.12
C LEU A 119 9.28 -16.17 -0.68
N ASN A 120 10.20 -15.28 -0.30
CA ASN A 120 11.53 -15.18 -0.91
C ASN A 120 12.34 -16.48 -0.78
N GLU A 121 12.31 -17.12 0.38
CA GLU A 121 13.02 -18.38 0.63
C GLU A 121 12.47 -19.55 -0.21
N LYS A 122 11.15 -19.55 -0.45
CA LYS A 122 10.49 -20.60 -1.22
C LYS A 122 10.49 -20.34 -2.74
N ALA A 123 10.79 -19.11 -3.14
CA ALA A 123 10.85 -18.76 -4.56
C ALA A 123 12.21 -19.14 -5.17
N THR A 124 12.18 -19.98 -6.18
CA THR A 124 13.34 -20.26 -7.05
C THR A 124 13.39 -19.25 -8.21
N ASN A 125 14.50 -19.15 -8.91
CA ASN A 125 14.61 -18.28 -10.07
C ASN A 125 13.54 -18.57 -11.15
N GLU A 126 13.14 -19.85 -11.26
CA GLU A 126 12.16 -20.33 -12.26
C GLU A 126 10.71 -19.95 -11.86
N ASN A 127 10.38 -19.99 -10.56
CA ASN A 127 9.00 -19.81 -10.09
C ASN A 127 8.73 -18.47 -9.40
N ARG A 128 9.75 -17.63 -9.20
CA ARG A 128 9.65 -16.35 -8.48
C ARG A 128 8.55 -15.45 -9.02
N GLY A 129 8.42 -15.34 -10.34
CA GLY A 129 7.35 -14.56 -10.97
C GLY A 129 5.96 -15.09 -10.67
N THR A 130 5.78 -16.41 -10.66
CA THR A 130 4.51 -17.06 -10.32
C THR A 130 4.16 -16.87 -8.84
N VAL A 131 5.14 -17.05 -7.95
CA VAL A 131 4.96 -16.82 -6.48
C VAL A 131 4.58 -15.38 -6.21
N PHE A 132 5.27 -14.42 -6.83
CA PHE A 132 4.96 -13.00 -6.69
C PHE A 132 3.56 -12.66 -7.22
N GLY A 133 3.21 -13.16 -8.42
CA GLY A 133 1.87 -12.95 -9.00
C GLY A 133 0.75 -13.52 -8.12
N LEU A 134 0.95 -14.72 -7.56
CA LEU A 134 0.00 -15.35 -6.65
C LEU A 134 -0.14 -14.56 -5.33
N TYR A 135 0.98 -14.09 -4.77
CA TYR A 135 0.98 -13.22 -3.59
C TYR A 135 0.20 -11.93 -3.84
N MET A 136 0.41 -11.29 -5.00
CA MET A 136 -0.32 -10.08 -5.38
C MET A 136 -1.81 -10.32 -5.55
N MET A 137 -2.20 -11.43 -6.19
CA MET A 137 -3.61 -11.81 -6.35
C MET A 137 -4.28 -12.03 -4.99
N VAL A 138 -3.64 -12.80 -4.10
CA VAL A 138 -4.14 -13.02 -2.73
C VAL A 138 -4.24 -11.71 -1.97
N THR A 139 -3.26 -10.82 -2.10
CA THR A 139 -3.25 -9.51 -1.46
C THR A 139 -4.47 -8.69 -1.84
N TYR A 140 -4.69 -8.47 -3.13
CA TYR A 140 -5.81 -7.64 -3.59
C TYR A 140 -7.17 -8.28 -3.29
N ALA A 141 -7.32 -9.59 -3.54
CA ALA A 141 -8.57 -10.29 -3.28
C ALA A 141 -8.95 -10.27 -1.80
N SER A 142 -7.96 -10.46 -0.90
CA SER A 142 -8.20 -10.50 0.54
C SER A 142 -8.51 -9.12 1.12
N ILE A 143 -7.79 -8.07 0.69
CA ILE A 143 -8.09 -6.69 1.11
C ILE A 143 -9.50 -6.32 0.67
N MET A 144 -9.87 -6.59 -0.59
CA MET A 144 -11.20 -6.33 -1.11
C MET A 144 -12.28 -7.10 -0.33
N ALA A 145 -12.08 -8.40 -0.09
CA ALA A 145 -13.01 -9.20 0.70
C ALA A 145 -13.20 -8.62 2.12
N GLY A 146 -12.10 -8.21 2.77
CA GLY A 146 -12.14 -7.52 4.06
C GLY A 146 -12.91 -6.21 4.01
N GLN A 147 -12.65 -5.36 3.01
CA GLN A 147 -13.38 -4.09 2.83
C GLN A 147 -14.88 -4.31 2.61
N MET A 148 -15.25 -5.31 1.80
CA MET A 148 -16.67 -5.63 1.56
C MET A 148 -17.39 -6.16 2.80
N THR A 149 -16.67 -6.77 3.75
CA THR A 149 -17.25 -7.24 5.02
C THR A 149 -17.84 -6.10 5.86
N VAL A 150 -17.36 -4.86 5.70
CA VAL A 150 -17.90 -3.72 6.45
C VAL A 150 -19.38 -3.45 6.15
N ALA A 151 -19.84 -3.83 4.97
CA ALA A 151 -21.24 -3.67 4.56
C ALA A 151 -22.19 -4.70 5.16
N LEU A 152 -21.68 -5.76 5.84
CA LEU A 152 -22.50 -6.86 6.38
C LEU A 152 -23.06 -6.59 7.78
N ALA A 153 -22.58 -5.53 8.46
CA ALA A 153 -23.07 -5.16 9.79
C ALA A 153 -23.03 -3.65 9.98
N ASP A 154 -23.73 -3.17 11.01
CA ASP A 154 -23.70 -1.77 11.40
C ASP A 154 -22.30 -1.38 11.93
N VAL A 155 -21.70 -0.36 11.31
CA VAL A 155 -20.40 0.18 11.73
C VAL A 155 -20.43 0.76 13.15
N GLY A 156 -21.60 1.08 13.68
CA GLY A 156 -21.84 1.53 15.04
C GLY A 156 -21.64 0.45 16.10
N GLN A 157 -21.57 -0.83 15.72
CA GLN A 157 -21.44 -1.95 16.64
C GLN A 157 -19.98 -2.43 16.77
N ALA A 158 -19.65 -3.04 17.93
CA ALA A 158 -18.33 -3.64 18.18
C ALA A 158 -18.09 -4.95 17.41
N SER A 159 -19.13 -5.56 16.84
CA SER A 159 -19.07 -6.86 16.16
C SER A 159 -18.05 -6.90 15.03
N LEU A 160 -17.91 -5.84 14.23
CA LEU A 160 -16.92 -5.77 13.15
C LEU A 160 -15.48 -5.77 13.69
N PHE A 161 -15.22 -5.14 14.86
CA PHE A 161 -13.89 -5.22 15.51
C PHE A 161 -13.60 -6.62 16.03
N MET A 162 -14.62 -7.35 16.49
CA MET A 162 -14.48 -8.77 16.87
C MET A 162 -14.13 -9.63 15.65
N VAL A 163 -14.78 -9.40 14.51
CA VAL A 163 -14.45 -10.09 13.24
C VAL A 163 -13.01 -9.79 12.82
N VAL A 164 -12.54 -8.54 12.91
CA VAL A 164 -11.13 -8.18 12.66
C VAL A 164 -10.21 -9.01 13.56
N GLY A 165 -10.47 -9.05 14.87
CA GLY A 165 -9.69 -9.82 15.83
C GLY A 165 -9.66 -11.31 15.50
N ILE A 166 -10.81 -11.91 15.15
CA ILE A 166 -10.93 -13.31 14.74
C ILE A 166 -10.08 -13.57 13.47
N LEU A 167 -10.16 -12.72 12.47
CA LEU A 167 -9.39 -12.86 11.23
C LEU A 167 -7.87 -12.77 11.49
N PHE A 168 -7.41 -11.88 12.37
CA PHE A 168 -6.01 -11.84 12.79
C PHE A 168 -5.60 -13.12 13.51
N CYS A 169 -6.43 -13.67 14.41
CA CYS A 169 -6.18 -14.95 15.06
C CYS A 169 -6.17 -16.12 14.05
N LEU A 170 -7.10 -16.14 13.10
CA LEU A 170 -7.14 -17.16 12.04
C LEU A 170 -5.89 -17.15 11.17
N SER A 171 -5.24 -15.99 10.97
CA SER A 171 -4.00 -15.90 10.21
C SER A 171 -2.85 -16.70 10.82
N LEU A 172 -2.89 -16.97 12.13
CA LEU A 172 -1.87 -17.73 12.87
C LEU A 172 -1.93 -19.23 12.57
N ILE A 173 -3.13 -19.78 12.40
CA ILE A 173 -3.35 -21.23 12.34
C ILE A 173 -2.54 -21.89 11.22
N PRO A 174 -2.59 -21.44 9.95
CA PRO A 174 -1.85 -22.07 8.87
C PRO A 174 -0.33 -22.03 9.04
N THR A 175 0.19 -20.97 9.70
CA THR A 175 1.63 -20.80 9.92
C THR A 175 2.13 -21.59 11.13
N ALA A 176 1.34 -21.67 12.19
CA ALA A 176 1.68 -22.42 13.41
C ALA A 176 1.75 -23.94 13.20
N VAL A 177 0.87 -24.47 12.33
CA VAL A 177 0.80 -25.92 12.02
C VAL A 177 1.83 -26.33 10.95
N SER A 178 2.49 -25.37 10.30
CA SER A 178 3.44 -25.66 9.24
C SER A 178 4.83 -25.97 9.78
N THR A 179 5.38 -27.14 9.41
CA THR A 179 6.74 -27.61 9.78
C THR A 179 7.81 -27.02 8.86
N GLN A 180 7.80 -25.72 8.60
CA GLN A 180 8.71 -25.10 7.65
C GLN A 180 10.05 -24.71 8.28
N ALA A 181 11.13 -24.85 7.50
CA ALA A 181 12.44 -24.35 7.87
C ALA A 181 12.41 -22.82 8.05
N THR A 182 13.16 -22.33 9.02
CA THR A 182 13.29 -20.89 9.30
C THR A 182 14.05 -20.20 8.15
N PRO A 183 13.49 -19.17 7.55
CA PRO A 183 14.17 -18.40 6.49
C PRO A 183 15.46 -17.75 6.97
N GLN A 184 16.27 -17.31 6.01
CA GLN A 184 17.45 -16.48 6.26
C GLN A 184 17.09 -15.21 7.05
N PRO A 185 17.99 -14.71 7.91
CA PRO A 185 17.74 -13.51 8.69
C PRO A 185 17.42 -12.31 7.81
N LEU A 186 16.46 -11.49 8.25
CA LEU A 186 16.09 -10.26 7.57
C LEU A 186 17.30 -9.30 7.51
N GLN A 187 17.55 -8.77 6.31
CA GLN A 187 18.61 -7.75 6.16
C GLN A 187 18.06 -6.38 6.56
N ASN A 188 18.96 -5.55 7.11
CA ASN A 188 18.63 -4.17 7.42
C ASN A 188 18.40 -3.38 6.13
N VAL A 189 17.36 -2.56 6.16
CA VAL A 189 17.11 -1.59 5.09
C VAL A 189 17.85 -0.30 5.43
N SER A 190 18.66 0.18 4.49
CA SER A 190 19.29 1.49 4.59
C SER A 190 18.67 2.43 3.58
N LEU A 191 18.30 3.63 4.03
CA LEU A 191 17.78 4.68 3.16
C LEU A 191 18.91 5.66 2.83
N ASP A 192 19.44 5.57 1.63
CA ASP A 192 20.41 6.53 1.09
C ASP A 192 19.70 7.51 0.14
N LEU A 193 19.20 8.61 0.71
CA LEU A 193 18.47 9.63 -0.02
C LEU A 193 19.30 10.27 -1.13
N ARG A 194 20.60 10.48 -0.89
CA ARG A 194 21.50 11.10 -1.86
C ARG A 194 21.67 10.21 -3.09
N ARG A 195 21.89 8.92 -2.86
CA ARG A 195 22.04 7.92 -3.93
C ARG A 195 20.74 7.73 -4.71
N LEU A 196 19.59 7.64 -4.04
CA LEU A 196 18.28 7.53 -4.68
C LEU A 196 17.99 8.75 -5.56
N TYR A 197 18.28 9.96 -5.06
CA TYR A 197 18.11 11.19 -5.85
C TYR A 197 19.07 11.22 -7.04
N ALA A 198 20.33 10.86 -6.87
CA ALA A 198 21.31 10.80 -7.95
C ALA A 198 20.91 9.78 -9.03
N ASN A 199 20.40 8.62 -8.61
CA ASN A 199 19.94 7.56 -9.51
C ASN A 199 18.76 8.05 -10.36
N SER A 200 17.67 8.48 -9.73
CA SER A 200 16.48 8.96 -10.42
C SER A 200 15.74 10.05 -9.65
N PRO A 201 16.01 11.33 -9.95
CA PRO A 201 15.27 12.44 -9.32
C PRO A 201 13.76 12.38 -9.56
N VAL A 202 13.32 11.87 -10.72
CA VAL A 202 11.90 11.71 -11.06
C VAL A 202 11.24 10.69 -10.14
N ALA A 203 11.87 9.51 -9.96
CA ALA A 203 11.33 8.49 -9.06
C ALA A 203 11.41 8.92 -7.59
N PHE A 204 12.45 9.63 -7.20
CA PHE A 204 12.61 10.17 -5.85
C PHE A 204 11.45 11.09 -5.46
N ALA A 205 11.23 12.16 -6.22
CA ALA A 205 10.13 13.10 -5.98
C ALA A 205 8.78 12.45 -6.25
N GLY A 206 8.69 11.62 -7.30
CA GLY A 206 7.48 10.90 -7.68
C GLY A 206 6.98 9.98 -6.57
N CYS A 207 7.82 9.09 -6.04
CA CYS A 207 7.40 8.15 -4.99
C CYS A 207 6.92 8.87 -3.72
N PHE A 208 7.58 9.95 -3.31
CA PHE A 208 7.13 10.75 -2.17
C PHE A 208 5.74 11.37 -2.43
N LEU A 209 5.56 12.05 -3.58
CA LEU A 209 4.29 12.70 -3.92
C LEU A 209 3.17 11.69 -4.19
N ILE A 210 3.47 10.53 -4.79
CA ILE A 210 2.50 9.43 -4.91
C ILE A 210 2.08 8.95 -3.52
N GLY A 211 3.04 8.83 -2.59
CA GLY A 211 2.74 8.54 -1.18
C GLY A 211 1.80 9.57 -0.55
N VAL A 212 2.01 10.87 -0.80
CA VAL A 212 1.11 11.93 -0.34
C VAL A 212 -0.31 11.73 -0.88
N ALA A 213 -0.46 11.54 -2.18
CA ALA A 213 -1.79 11.35 -2.80
C ALA A 213 -2.48 10.07 -2.29
N ASN A 214 -1.78 8.94 -2.31
CA ASN A 214 -2.34 7.64 -1.91
C ASN A 214 -2.58 7.57 -0.39
N GLY A 215 -1.75 8.24 0.42
CA GLY A 215 -1.96 8.36 1.86
C GLY A 215 -3.22 9.15 2.21
N ALA A 216 -3.42 10.29 1.54
CA ALA A 216 -4.62 11.10 1.69
C ALA A 216 -5.88 10.31 1.30
N TRP A 217 -5.90 9.73 0.10
CA TRP A 217 -7.02 8.93 -0.39
C TRP A 217 -7.29 7.70 0.48
N GLY A 218 -6.28 6.88 0.74
CA GLY A 218 -6.44 5.61 1.48
C GLY A 218 -6.85 5.80 2.94
N THR A 219 -6.66 7.01 3.51
CA THR A 219 -7.11 7.35 4.87
C THR A 219 -8.49 7.99 4.86
N LEU A 220 -8.72 8.95 3.98
CA LEU A 220 -9.88 9.84 4.03
C LEU A 220 -10.92 9.57 2.94
N GLY A 221 -10.66 8.64 2.01
CA GLY A 221 -11.61 8.30 0.95
C GLY A 221 -12.94 7.76 1.49
N ALA A 222 -12.88 6.93 2.54
CA ALA A 222 -14.09 6.45 3.20
C ALA A 222 -14.84 7.57 3.95
N VAL A 223 -14.11 8.47 4.59
CA VAL A 223 -14.67 9.67 5.25
C VAL A 223 -15.32 10.59 4.23
N TYR A 224 -14.71 10.78 3.07
CA TYR A 224 -15.30 11.51 1.95
C TYR A 224 -16.64 10.88 1.54
N GLY A 225 -16.67 9.56 1.28
CA GLY A 225 -17.89 8.85 0.92
C GLY A 225 -19.01 9.00 1.97
N ALA A 226 -18.69 8.83 3.25
CA ALA A 226 -19.64 9.00 4.35
C ALA A 226 -20.20 10.43 4.43
N ARG A 227 -19.35 11.45 4.25
CA ARG A 227 -19.76 12.87 4.32
C ARG A 227 -20.59 13.33 3.14
N ILE A 228 -20.44 12.72 1.97
CA ILE A 228 -21.31 13.00 0.83
C ILE A 228 -22.60 12.18 0.84
N GLY A 229 -22.79 11.30 1.83
CA GLY A 229 -24.03 10.57 2.11
C GLY A 229 -24.24 9.31 1.25
N ILE A 230 -23.20 8.73 0.64
CA ILE A 230 -23.32 7.42 0.00
C ILE A 230 -23.28 6.29 1.04
N SER A 231 -23.95 5.19 0.75
CA SER A 231 -24.11 4.05 1.67
C SER A 231 -22.78 3.38 1.99
N THR A 232 -22.70 2.69 3.14
CA THR A 232 -21.52 1.92 3.55
C THR A 232 -21.12 0.88 2.49
N ALA A 233 -22.07 0.24 1.83
CA ALA A 233 -21.83 -0.71 0.74
C ALA A 233 -21.18 -0.02 -0.48
N GLU A 234 -21.69 1.16 -0.86
CA GLU A 234 -21.11 1.96 -1.94
C GLU A 234 -19.71 2.44 -1.59
N ILE A 235 -19.45 2.82 -0.34
CA ILE A 235 -18.09 3.20 0.13
C ILE A 235 -17.15 2.00 0.04
N ALA A 236 -17.56 0.82 0.50
CA ALA A 236 -16.75 -0.39 0.42
C ALA A 236 -16.43 -0.75 -1.04
N LEU A 237 -17.41 -0.65 -1.92
CA LEU A 237 -17.24 -0.89 -3.36
C LEU A 237 -16.30 0.16 -3.99
N MET A 238 -16.49 1.43 -3.67
CA MET A 238 -15.65 2.55 -4.11
C MET A 238 -14.18 2.32 -3.74
N MET A 239 -13.90 2.04 -2.46
CA MET A 239 -12.53 1.82 -1.98
C MET A 239 -11.89 0.59 -2.61
N SER A 240 -12.65 -0.48 -2.81
CA SER A 240 -12.18 -1.71 -3.45
C SER A 240 -11.90 -1.51 -4.94
N LEU A 241 -12.80 -0.86 -5.67
CA LEU A 241 -12.66 -0.67 -7.12
C LEU A 241 -11.50 0.25 -7.48
N VAL A 242 -11.17 1.23 -6.66
CA VAL A 242 -9.98 2.07 -6.85
C VAL A 242 -8.71 1.21 -6.94
N VAL A 243 -8.55 0.25 -6.04
CA VAL A 243 -7.37 -0.65 -6.00
C VAL A 243 -7.38 -1.62 -7.17
N VAL A 244 -8.53 -2.24 -7.46
CA VAL A 244 -8.69 -3.20 -8.57
C VAL A 244 -8.45 -2.52 -9.92
N ALA A 245 -9.03 -1.35 -10.13
CA ALA A 245 -8.86 -0.57 -11.36
C ALA A 245 -7.36 -0.22 -11.59
N GLY A 246 -6.66 0.17 -10.52
CA GLY A 246 -5.21 0.39 -10.55
C GLY A 246 -4.44 -0.87 -10.94
N ALA A 247 -4.74 -2.00 -10.30
CA ALA A 247 -4.09 -3.27 -10.60
C ALA A 247 -4.30 -3.72 -12.06
N VAL A 248 -5.52 -3.56 -12.59
CA VAL A 248 -5.86 -3.90 -13.97
C VAL A 248 -5.13 -2.99 -14.96
N LEU A 249 -5.13 -1.66 -14.71
CA LEU A 249 -4.51 -0.70 -15.64
C LEU A 249 -2.98 -0.77 -15.63
N GLN A 250 -2.34 -1.27 -14.57
CA GLN A 250 -0.88 -1.41 -14.52
C GLN A 250 -0.33 -2.23 -15.69
N MET A 251 -1.02 -3.31 -16.12
CA MET A 251 -0.53 -4.14 -17.22
C MET A 251 -0.48 -3.42 -18.58
N PRO A 252 -1.58 -2.82 -19.10
CA PRO A 252 -1.51 -2.12 -20.39
C PRO A 252 -0.61 -0.88 -20.33
N VAL A 253 -0.65 -0.13 -19.24
CA VAL A 253 0.23 1.04 -19.07
C VAL A 253 1.69 0.63 -18.99
N GLY A 254 2.00 -0.47 -18.32
CA GLY A 254 3.35 -1.04 -18.27
C GLY A 254 3.87 -1.39 -19.66
N ARG A 255 3.06 -2.06 -20.49
CA ARG A 255 3.43 -2.40 -21.88
C ARG A 255 3.68 -1.16 -22.75
N ILE A 256 2.89 -0.10 -22.55
CA ILE A 256 3.11 1.18 -23.24
C ILE A 256 4.42 1.80 -22.75
N SER A 257 4.71 1.76 -21.45
CA SER A 257 5.93 2.31 -20.87
C SER A 257 7.19 1.59 -21.31
N ASP A 258 7.12 0.29 -21.61
CA ASP A 258 8.24 -0.48 -22.15
C ASP A 258 8.58 -0.10 -23.61
N ARG A 259 7.60 0.40 -24.35
CA ARG A 259 7.74 0.80 -25.77
C ARG A 259 8.08 2.28 -25.95
N THR A 260 7.84 3.10 -24.94
CA THR A 260 8.02 4.58 -24.98
C THR A 260 8.94 5.02 -23.84
N ASP A 261 9.25 6.30 -23.75
CA ASP A 261 9.91 6.85 -22.57
C ASP A 261 8.94 6.83 -21.38
N ARG A 262 9.29 6.08 -20.33
CA ARG A 262 8.47 5.88 -19.12
C ARG A 262 8.03 7.20 -18.48
N ARG A 263 8.81 8.27 -18.64
CA ARG A 263 8.53 9.59 -18.07
C ARG A 263 7.31 10.25 -18.71
N TYR A 264 7.11 10.07 -20.02
CA TYR A 264 5.89 10.57 -20.67
C TYR A 264 4.65 9.82 -20.19
N VAL A 265 4.75 8.51 -20.04
CA VAL A 265 3.65 7.68 -19.52
C VAL A 265 3.33 8.05 -18.07
N LEU A 266 4.36 8.23 -17.23
CA LEU A 266 4.21 8.68 -15.84
C LEU A 266 3.53 10.05 -15.78
N ALA A 267 3.98 11.02 -16.59
CA ALA A 267 3.39 12.36 -16.64
C ALA A 267 1.94 12.31 -17.14
N ALA A 268 1.63 11.51 -18.18
CA ALA A 268 0.28 11.37 -18.71
C ALA A 268 -0.69 10.77 -17.67
N CYS A 269 -0.30 9.69 -16.96
CA CYS A 269 -1.10 9.13 -15.90
C CYS A 269 -1.29 10.12 -14.74
N ALA A 270 -0.26 10.89 -14.38
CA ALA A 270 -0.34 11.89 -13.33
C ALA A 270 -1.27 13.05 -13.72
N VAL A 271 -1.19 13.55 -14.96
CA VAL A 271 -2.12 14.58 -15.49
C VAL A 271 -3.54 14.04 -15.47
N GLY A 272 -3.76 12.81 -15.95
CA GLY A 272 -5.10 12.20 -15.97
C GLY A 272 -5.69 12.07 -14.56
N ALA A 273 -4.90 11.60 -13.58
CA ALA A 273 -5.33 11.50 -12.19
C ALA A 273 -5.63 12.89 -11.57
N ALA A 274 -4.81 13.90 -11.87
CA ALA A 274 -5.04 15.28 -11.43
C ALA A 274 -6.32 15.87 -12.03
N LEU A 275 -6.57 15.64 -13.33
CA LEU A 275 -7.78 16.11 -14.02
C LEU A 275 -9.04 15.46 -13.45
N ILE A 276 -9.05 14.13 -13.23
CA ILE A 276 -10.19 13.44 -12.63
C ILE A 276 -10.44 13.96 -11.21
N GLY A 277 -9.38 14.12 -10.39
CA GLY A 277 -9.51 14.73 -9.07
C GLY A 277 -10.08 16.15 -9.14
N GLY A 278 -9.62 16.98 -10.07
CA GLY A 278 -10.16 18.32 -10.32
C GLY A 278 -11.65 18.31 -10.73
N ILE A 279 -12.05 17.37 -11.58
CA ILE A 279 -13.45 17.19 -12.00
C ILE A 279 -14.32 16.83 -10.80
N VAL A 280 -13.90 15.85 -9.97
CA VAL A 280 -14.65 15.46 -8.76
C VAL A 280 -14.78 16.64 -7.78
N PHE A 281 -13.70 17.41 -7.59
CA PHE A 281 -13.72 18.60 -6.76
C PHE A 281 -14.71 19.67 -7.26
N LEU A 282 -14.78 19.90 -8.58
CA LEU A 282 -15.64 20.93 -9.18
C LEU A 282 -17.09 20.47 -9.30
N ALA A 283 -17.30 19.21 -9.74
CA ALA A 283 -18.63 18.68 -10.02
C ALA A 283 -19.43 18.28 -8.75
N THR A 284 -18.75 18.09 -7.64
CA THR A 284 -19.37 17.72 -6.33
C THR A 284 -20.40 16.60 -6.44
N PRO A 285 -20.06 15.43 -7.01
CA PRO A 285 -21.03 14.38 -7.27
C PRO A 285 -21.63 13.83 -5.97
N ARG A 286 -22.92 13.48 -6.02
CA ARG A 286 -23.69 12.89 -4.90
C ARG A 286 -24.27 11.51 -5.23
N THR A 287 -24.33 11.14 -6.50
CA THR A 287 -24.83 9.83 -6.93
C THR A 287 -23.75 8.78 -6.75
N GLY A 288 -24.01 7.73 -5.97
CA GLY A 288 -23.02 6.71 -5.61
C GLY A 288 -22.36 6.05 -6.83
N SER A 289 -23.14 5.66 -7.85
CA SER A 289 -22.61 5.05 -9.08
C SER A 289 -21.63 5.97 -9.82
N TYR A 290 -21.94 7.28 -9.89
CA TYR A 290 -21.04 8.24 -10.52
C TYR A 290 -19.76 8.46 -9.71
N VAL A 291 -19.88 8.56 -8.38
CA VAL A 291 -18.72 8.66 -7.46
C VAL A 291 -17.82 7.44 -7.62
N ILE A 292 -18.40 6.23 -7.61
CA ILE A 292 -17.67 4.98 -7.78
C ILE A 292 -16.93 4.94 -9.13
N ALA A 293 -17.62 5.31 -10.23
CA ALA A 293 -17.01 5.33 -11.56
C ALA A 293 -15.83 6.32 -11.65
N MET A 294 -16.01 7.55 -11.13
CA MET A 294 -14.96 8.58 -11.14
C MET A 294 -13.78 8.20 -10.28
N THR A 295 -14.02 7.66 -9.09
CA THR A 295 -12.93 7.25 -8.19
C THR A 295 -12.22 6.00 -8.71
N ALA A 296 -12.92 5.06 -9.37
CA ALA A 296 -12.28 3.93 -10.04
C ALA A 296 -11.38 4.40 -11.20
N ALA A 297 -11.84 5.35 -12.02
CA ALA A 297 -11.03 5.95 -13.08
C ALA A 297 -9.81 6.70 -12.52
N TYR A 298 -9.99 7.45 -11.41
CA TYR A 298 -8.91 8.06 -10.67
C TYR A 298 -7.89 7.01 -10.20
N GLY A 299 -8.36 5.96 -9.52
CA GLY A 299 -7.52 4.88 -8.99
C GLY A 299 -6.77 4.12 -10.07
N ALA A 300 -7.39 3.88 -11.22
CA ALA A 300 -6.76 3.26 -12.37
C ALA A 300 -5.46 3.98 -12.75
N LEU A 301 -5.46 5.30 -12.77
CA LEU A 301 -4.28 6.11 -13.11
C LEU A 301 -3.34 6.29 -11.90
N ALA A 302 -3.88 6.68 -10.73
CA ALA A 302 -3.10 7.01 -9.54
C ALA A 302 -2.28 5.82 -9.02
N TYR A 303 -2.88 4.63 -8.97
CA TYR A 303 -2.21 3.42 -8.45
C TYR A 303 -1.22 2.78 -9.44
N THR A 304 -1.20 3.24 -10.69
CA THR A 304 -0.20 2.83 -11.68
C THR A 304 1.12 3.59 -11.54
N LEU A 305 1.07 4.80 -10.99
CA LEU A 305 2.22 5.73 -10.92
C LEU A 305 3.41 5.17 -10.14
N TYR A 306 3.17 4.48 -9.02
CA TYR A 306 4.25 3.92 -8.20
C TYR A 306 5.09 2.89 -8.97
N SER A 307 4.44 1.95 -9.65
CA SER A 307 5.12 0.94 -10.46
C SER A 307 5.92 1.57 -11.61
N LEU A 308 5.39 2.63 -12.24
CA LEU A 308 6.10 3.38 -13.28
C LEU A 308 7.32 4.10 -12.73
N ALA A 309 7.20 4.75 -11.56
CA ALA A 309 8.31 5.46 -10.93
C ALA A 309 9.44 4.50 -10.52
N VAL A 310 9.09 3.34 -9.94
CA VAL A 310 10.07 2.30 -9.57
C VAL A 310 10.72 1.70 -10.81
N ALA A 311 9.94 1.40 -11.87
CA ALA A 311 10.48 0.89 -13.12
C ALA A 311 11.48 1.89 -13.74
N HIS A 312 11.13 3.19 -13.75
CA HIS A 312 12.05 4.24 -14.21
C HIS A 312 13.32 4.34 -13.37
N ALA A 313 13.25 4.17 -12.05
CA ALA A 313 14.44 4.17 -11.20
C ALA A 313 15.33 2.96 -11.48
N ASN A 314 14.73 1.80 -11.69
CA ASN A 314 15.47 0.56 -11.96
C ASN A 314 16.15 0.56 -13.33
N ASP A 315 15.62 1.28 -14.34
CA ASP A 315 16.32 1.50 -15.60
C ASP A 315 17.67 2.24 -15.44
N HIS A 316 17.87 2.93 -14.30
CA HIS A 316 19.10 3.64 -13.98
C HIS A 316 19.94 2.96 -12.89
N ALA A 317 19.48 1.85 -12.34
CA ALA A 317 20.15 1.15 -11.26
C ALA A 317 21.16 0.14 -11.82
N SER A 318 22.29 -0.02 -11.14
CA SER A 318 23.28 -1.05 -11.46
C SER A 318 22.73 -2.46 -11.18
N ALA A 319 23.26 -3.44 -11.89
CA ALA A 319 22.93 -4.84 -11.63
C ALA A 319 23.18 -5.20 -10.15
N GLY A 320 22.19 -5.83 -9.50
CA GLY A 320 22.24 -6.17 -8.07
C GLY A 320 21.77 -5.07 -7.11
N GLU A 321 21.46 -3.84 -7.58
CA GLU A 321 20.97 -2.75 -6.73
C GLU A 321 19.45 -2.59 -6.72
N PHE A 322 18.71 -3.32 -7.56
CA PHE A 322 17.25 -3.20 -7.69
C PHE A 322 16.51 -3.27 -6.35
N ALA A 323 16.86 -4.24 -5.49
CA ALA A 323 16.20 -4.38 -4.19
C ALA A 323 16.47 -3.19 -3.26
N LYS A 324 17.69 -2.61 -3.31
CA LYS A 324 18.05 -1.42 -2.51
C LYS A 324 17.32 -0.19 -3.01
N VAL A 325 17.28 0.02 -4.33
CA VAL A 325 16.60 1.15 -4.97
C VAL A 325 15.09 1.06 -4.72
N SER A 326 14.47 -0.08 -5.02
CA SER A 326 13.03 -0.27 -4.83
C SER A 326 12.64 -0.19 -3.35
N GLY A 327 13.42 -0.78 -2.44
CA GLY A 327 13.20 -0.69 -0.99
C GLY A 327 13.32 0.74 -0.46
N GLY A 328 14.30 1.50 -0.94
CA GLY A 328 14.47 2.91 -0.57
C GLY A 328 13.33 3.80 -1.09
N LEU A 329 12.86 3.57 -2.33
CA LEU A 329 11.70 4.27 -2.89
C LEU A 329 10.41 3.93 -2.16
N LEU A 330 10.25 2.70 -1.67
CA LEU A 330 9.10 2.30 -0.87
C LEU A 330 9.08 3.01 0.50
N LEU A 331 10.24 3.18 1.14
CA LEU A 331 10.33 4.00 2.36
C LEU A 331 10.00 5.47 2.08
N LEU A 332 10.49 6.01 0.96
CA LEU A 332 10.19 7.39 0.57
C LEU A 332 8.69 7.59 0.29
N TYR A 333 8.05 6.62 -0.37
CA TYR A 333 6.60 6.54 -0.48
C TYR A 333 5.93 6.51 0.90
N GLY A 334 6.44 5.70 1.84
CA GLY A 334 5.97 5.64 3.23
C GLY A 334 6.01 7.01 3.92
N TYR A 335 7.08 7.78 3.75
CA TYR A 335 7.13 9.16 4.28
C TYR A 335 6.07 10.06 3.64
N GLY A 336 5.82 9.91 2.34
CA GLY A 336 4.72 10.62 1.67
C GLY A 336 3.35 10.28 2.28
N THR A 337 3.12 8.99 2.59
CA THR A 337 1.86 8.56 3.21
C THR A 337 1.65 9.08 4.64
N MET A 338 2.69 9.59 5.30
CA MET A 338 2.54 10.30 6.58
C MET A 338 2.02 11.73 6.40
N VAL A 339 2.41 12.39 5.31
CA VAL A 339 2.06 13.80 5.03
C VAL A 339 0.65 13.92 4.45
N GLY A 340 0.30 13.00 3.55
CA GLY A 340 -0.95 13.06 2.79
C GLY A 340 -2.23 13.18 3.62
N PRO A 341 -2.44 12.32 4.64
CA PRO A 341 -3.65 12.37 5.46
C PRO A 341 -3.83 13.70 6.21
N VAL A 342 -2.74 14.30 6.71
CA VAL A 342 -2.80 15.61 7.40
C VAL A 342 -3.21 16.70 6.40
N LEU A 343 -2.61 16.74 5.22
CA LEU A 343 -2.96 17.72 4.18
C LEU A 343 -4.41 17.54 3.72
N GLY A 344 -4.84 16.30 3.46
CA GLY A 344 -6.22 16.01 3.08
C GLY A 344 -7.21 16.41 4.15
N ALA A 345 -6.93 16.07 5.41
CA ALA A 345 -7.78 16.45 6.55
C ALA A 345 -7.89 17.96 6.73
N ALA A 346 -6.78 18.69 6.63
CA ALA A 346 -6.76 20.14 6.71
C ALA A 346 -7.63 20.80 5.64
N LEU A 347 -7.52 20.36 4.39
CA LEU A 347 -8.33 20.88 3.29
C LEU A 347 -9.81 20.50 3.41
N MET A 348 -10.13 19.27 3.83
CA MET A 348 -11.51 18.84 4.08
C MET A 348 -12.16 19.58 5.24
N SER A 349 -11.39 19.98 6.26
CA SER A 349 -11.88 20.76 7.40
C SER A 349 -12.08 22.22 7.03
N ALA A 350 -11.18 22.80 6.22
CA ALA A 350 -11.22 24.21 5.85
C ALA A 350 -12.26 24.54 4.78
N MET A 351 -12.64 23.56 3.95
CA MET A 351 -13.48 23.81 2.78
C MET A 351 -14.69 22.85 2.75
N ARG A 352 -14.54 21.69 2.15
CA ARG A 352 -15.62 20.70 1.91
C ARG A 352 -15.05 19.29 1.69
N PRO A 353 -15.87 18.22 1.76
CA PRO A 353 -15.38 16.84 1.64
C PRO A 353 -14.58 16.57 0.35
N GLU A 354 -15.00 17.16 -0.78
CA GLU A 354 -14.33 17.01 -2.08
C GLU A 354 -12.93 17.63 -2.12
N SER A 355 -12.55 18.45 -1.17
CA SER A 355 -11.20 19.03 -1.08
C SER A 355 -10.10 17.99 -0.84
N LEU A 356 -10.47 16.76 -0.46
CA LEU A 356 -9.57 15.60 -0.54
C LEU A 356 -8.95 15.46 -1.94
N PHE A 357 -9.78 15.62 -2.97
CA PHE A 357 -9.32 15.53 -4.35
C PHE A 357 -8.44 16.70 -4.79
N LEU A 358 -8.58 17.86 -4.15
CA LEU A 358 -7.66 18.99 -4.39
C LEU A 358 -6.25 18.65 -3.88
N ALA A 359 -6.14 18.01 -2.70
CA ALA A 359 -4.86 17.56 -2.16
C ALA A 359 -4.18 16.53 -3.09
N THR A 360 -4.95 15.52 -3.54
CA THR A 360 -4.41 14.49 -4.43
C THR A 360 -4.10 15.02 -5.82
N ALA A 361 -4.94 15.90 -6.39
CA ALA A 361 -4.72 16.53 -7.68
C ALA A 361 -3.47 17.42 -7.67
N ALA A 362 -3.25 18.18 -6.59
CA ALA A 362 -2.05 19.01 -6.45
C ALA A 362 -0.77 18.14 -6.42
N ALA A 363 -0.79 17.02 -5.69
CA ALA A 363 0.33 16.08 -5.67
C ALA A 363 0.60 15.48 -7.06
N HIS A 364 -0.44 15.04 -7.77
CA HIS A 364 -0.31 14.49 -9.13
C HIS A 364 0.13 15.54 -10.15
N ALA A 365 -0.37 16.77 -10.06
CA ALA A 365 0.07 17.88 -10.92
C ALA A 365 1.56 18.19 -10.67
N ALA A 366 2.01 18.17 -9.42
CA ALA A 366 3.41 18.34 -9.07
C ALA A 366 4.29 17.23 -9.64
N ILE A 367 3.84 15.96 -9.60
CA ILE A 367 4.52 14.82 -10.25
C ILE A 367 4.67 15.08 -11.75
N ALA A 368 3.57 15.45 -12.42
CA ALA A 368 3.56 15.70 -13.86
C ALA A 368 4.50 16.84 -14.25
N ALA A 369 4.37 17.98 -13.56
CA ALA A 369 5.20 19.16 -13.81
C ALA A 369 6.69 18.86 -13.60
N TYR A 370 7.04 18.23 -12.47
CA TYR A 370 8.42 17.87 -12.18
C TYR A 370 8.99 16.87 -13.20
N THR A 371 8.21 15.86 -13.58
CA THR A 371 8.61 14.87 -14.58
C THR A 371 8.87 15.52 -15.93
N LEU A 372 7.97 16.40 -16.41
CA LEU A 372 8.13 17.12 -17.67
C LEU A 372 9.35 18.05 -17.67
N LEU A 373 9.64 18.73 -16.54
CA LEU A 373 10.85 19.52 -16.37
C LEU A 373 12.12 18.67 -16.46
N ARG A 374 12.09 17.46 -15.89
CA ARG A 374 13.24 16.56 -15.90
C ARG A 374 13.49 15.88 -17.25
N ILE A 375 12.45 15.67 -18.06
CA ILE A 375 12.59 15.17 -19.44
C ILE A 375 13.52 16.08 -20.26
N ARG A 376 13.42 17.40 -20.07
CA ARG A 376 14.26 18.37 -20.78
C ARG A 376 15.74 18.37 -20.33
N ARG A 377 16.06 17.76 -19.18
CA ARG A 377 17.40 17.82 -18.56
C ARG A 377 18.23 16.55 -18.67
N ARG A 378 17.63 15.43 -19.00
CA ARG A 378 18.32 14.12 -19.08
C ARG A 378 17.75 13.31 -20.25
N ALA A 379 18.63 12.74 -21.08
CA ALA A 379 18.22 11.84 -22.15
C ALA A 379 17.53 10.57 -21.59
N PRO A 380 16.61 9.95 -22.35
CA PRO A 380 16.02 8.67 -21.96
C PRO A 380 17.07 7.55 -21.98
N VAL A 381 16.89 6.53 -21.12
CA VAL A 381 17.65 5.28 -21.23
C VAL A 381 17.29 4.59 -22.55
N PRO A 382 18.25 4.11 -23.35
CA PRO A 382 17.98 3.35 -24.57
C PRO A 382 17.05 2.16 -24.30
N ARG A 383 16.22 1.81 -25.28
CA ARG A 383 15.19 0.77 -25.07
C ARG A 383 15.79 -0.59 -24.76
N GLU A 384 16.94 -0.88 -25.36
CA GLU A 384 17.68 -2.14 -25.20
C GLU A 384 18.24 -2.32 -23.78
N GLU A 385 18.47 -1.21 -23.07
CA GLU A 385 19.03 -1.20 -21.71
C GLU A 385 17.94 -1.18 -20.63
N ARG A 386 16.64 -1.07 -21.01
CA ARG A 386 15.54 -0.99 -20.05
C ARG A 386 15.11 -2.37 -19.59
N GLU A 387 14.85 -2.47 -18.29
CA GLU A 387 14.22 -3.65 -17.71
C GLU A 387 12.72 -3.71 -18.04
N ALA A 388 12.18 -4.93 -18.22
CA ALA A 388 10.75 -5.12 -18.45
C ALA A 388 9.93 -4.60 -17.25
N PHE A 389 8.82 -3.92 -17.53
CA PHE A 389 7.92 -3.44 -16.50
C PHE A 389 7.37 -4.60 -15.65
N LYS A 390 7.31 -4.39 -14.35
CA LYS A 390 6.67 -5.31 -13.40
C LYS A 390 5.65 -4.55 -12.56
N THR A 391 4.50 -5.16 -12.38
CA THR A 391 3.46 -4.63 -11.50
C THR A 391 3.92 -4.72 -10.04
N LEU A 392 3.74 -3.63 -9.29
CA LEU A 392 4.06 -3.57 -7.86
C LEU A 392 2.80 -3.18 -7.08
N PRO A 393 2.68 -3.63 -5.80
CA PRO A 393 1.59 -3.16 -4.96
C PRO A 393 1.76 -1.66 -4.75
N ALA A 394 0.81 -0.89 -5.25
CA ALA A 394 0.76 0.57 -5.03
C ALA A 394 0.00 0.93 -3.76
N ASP A 395 -0.42 -0.07 -3.04
CA ASP A 395 -1.11 -0.03 -1.77
C ASP A 395 -0.10 -0.25 -0.62
N ARG A 396 -0.51 0.06 0.61
CA ARG A 396 0.27 -0.09 1.85
C ARG A 396 0.59 -1.56 2.22
N ALA A 397 0.55 -2.48 1.27
CA ALA A 397 0.64 -3.92 1.46
C ALA A 397 2.02 -4.50 1.09
N GLY A 398 3.10 -3.76 1.31
CA GLY A 398 4.45 -4.26 1.04
C GLY A 398 5.51 -3.61 1.90
N THR A 399 6.61 -4.34 2.12
CA THR A 399 7.80 -3.84 2.82
C THR A 399 9.01 -3.88 1.88
N PRO A 400 10.15 -3.25 2.26
CA PRO A 400 11.38 -3.35 1.48
C PRO A 400 11.87 -4.80 1.26
N GLN A 401 11.42 -5.77 2.06
CA GLN A 401 11.72 -7.19 1.83
C GLN A 401 10.96 -7.74 0.61
N GLY A 402 9.75 -7.25 0.34
CA GLY A 402 8.96 -7.59 -0.84
C GLY A 402 9.64 -7.20 -2.16
N ALA A 403 10.49 -6.17 -2.15
CA ALA A 403 11.29 -5.80 -3.31
C ALA A 403 12.22 -6.93 -3.80
N ARG A 404 12.57 -7.88 -2.93
CA ARG A 404 13.37 -9.06 -3.28
C ARG A 404 12.58 -10.15 -3.99
N LEU A 405 11.25 -10.15 -3.86
CA LEU A 405 10.38 -11.04 -4.63
C LEU A 405 10.28 -10.60 -6.10
N ASP A 406 10.76 -9.40 -6.44
CA ASP A 406 10.81 -8.94 -7.82
C ASP A 406 11.69 -9.90 -8.65
N PRO A 407 11.18 -10.48 -9.74
CA PRO A 407 11.92 -11.42 -10.59
C PRO A 407 13.23 -10.87 -11.17
N ARG A 408 13.39 -9.53 -11.16
CA ARG A 408 14.61 -8.83 -11.61
C ARG A 408 15.74 -8.87 -10.59
N THR A 409 15.45 -9.17 -9.33
CA THR A 409 16.47 -9.30 -8.29
C THR A 409 17.18 -10.64 -8.49
N ARG A 410 18.36 -10.64 -9.16
CA ARG A 410 19.19 -11.84 -9.25
C ARG A 410 19.80 -12.14 -7.88
N PRO A 411 19.84 -13.42 -7.44
CA PRO A 411 20.68 -13.79 -6.31
C PRO A 411 22.12 -13.43 -6.68
N GLN A 412 22.88 -12.83 -5.77
CA GLN A 412 24.32 -12.78 -5.91
C GLN A 412 24.81 -14.22 -5.85
N GLU A 413 25.22 -14.77 -6.97
CA GLU A 413 25.99 -16.01 -7.01
C GLU A 413 27.34 -15.70 -6.35
N GLY A 414 27.57 -16.26 -5.17
CA GLY A 414 28.87 -16.28 -4.49
C GLY A 414 29.23 -14.99 -3.72
N ALA A 415 28.86 -14.92 -2.45
CA ALA A 415 29.59 -14.24 -1.40
C ALA A 415 29.67 -15.17 -0.19
#